data_8e575fab850df600e46d8dfb0c86333a
#
_entry.id   8e575fab850df600e46d8dfb0c86333a
#
_cell.length_a   1.000
_cell.length_b   1.000
_cell.length_c   1.000
_cell.angle_alpha   90.00
_cell.angle_beta   90.00
_cell.angle_gamma   90.00
#
_symmetry.space_group_name_H-M   'P 1'
#
loop_
_entity.id
_entity.type
_entity.pdbx_description
1 polymer ?
#
loop_
_entity_poly.entity_id
_entity_poly.type
_entity_poly.pdbx_seq_one_letter_code
_entity_poly.pdbx_strand_id
1 'polypeptide(L)'
;VLACGVVLLALFAPALVFGARASDDIPWHFIWLQSYLDAVRHGELYPRWMPDAMAGMGSPAFYFYPPFATMFFALVDMIFLHQLPLAYVIAVSACAMGLASAAFFYSWARNFASVRVSALLGLAYAAAPYHLLTDYYNRGALGEYAAYVWVPLIFHAAHRYLVTAGVRWLALLAAAVTGLFFTHLLSAMIVGPVIAAYVLLALFGRQRRGNAGPGITVTLASMVAVALLAVGVAGLYFIPALTLFDAANTAALYARPIEATRLFARLSVHDNPVVTRYTLFAAIYLALTAYLLAEYLRARRRAAVAPAGLGTSGATVLMWTVVTALCGLFMWGKLGFVFEAPSPYRSLQFLSRLLIVVEFVLLTLVAVVFAVLPAPAERQRIASVLLLVFAGLLVYQALALFKKFEHMPIAVNEVALSPRVQYRITPPEYYPKGAPFASAVDQLLPQLAPHLDASEQAWIVDGSGRIETVAQSHGDFVLRVTAATAVSVAIRQFYFPGWVAQDQQGRRLPVTAATPFRFATVQVGAGTHTLRIAREPLPVEGWAKKLSSLSLALLLMVLGALGWAARRRASRAAPAMSPATLNRSR
;
A
#
# COMPACT_ATOMS: atom_id res chain seq x y z
N VAL A 1 24.32 8.22 -10.59
CA VAL A 1 23.33 7.18 -10.28
C VAL A 1 23.87 6.25 -9.19
N LEU A 2 25.04 5.61 -9.39
CA LEU A 2 25.61 4.69 -8.41
C LEU A 2 25.78 5.32 -7.03
N ALA A 3 26.36 6.52 -6.95
CA ALA A 3 26.52 7.25 -5.68
C ALA A 3 25.17 7.48 -4.95
N CYS A 4 24.09 7.79 -5.69
CA CYS A 4 22.77 7.92 -5.09
C CYS A 4 22.26 6.59 -4.49
N GLY A 5 22.55 5.47 -5.18
CA GLY A 5 22.23 4.13 -4.65
C GLY A 5 23.00 3.82 -3.37
N VAL A 6 24.28 4.16 -3.29
CA VAL A 6 25.10 3.99 -2.07
C VAL A 6 24.56 4.83 -0.91
N VAL A 7 24.21 6.09 -1.15
CA VAL A 7 23.59 6.95 -0.12
C VAL A 7 22.27 6.37 0.37
N LEU A 8 21.43 5.87 -0.55
CA LEU A 8 20.16 5.25 -0.17
C LEU A 8 20.39 3.99 0.68
N LEU A 9 21.33 3.12 0.29
CA LEU A 9 21.71 1.95 1.09
C LEU A 9 22.19 2.36 2.49
N ALA A 10 22.97 3.45 2.59
CA ALA A 10 23.42 3.97 3.88
C ALA A 10 22.25 4.43 4.78
N LEU A 11 21.18 4.97 4.19
CA LEU A 11 19.97 5.32 4.95
C LEU A 11 19.20 4.10 5.46
N PHE A 12 19.35 2.94 4.81
CA PHE A 12 18.80 1.67 5.28
C PHE A 12 19.76 0.86 6.14
N ALA A 13 21.04 1.28 6.25
CA ALA A 13 22.06 0.55 7.00
C ALA A 13 21.62 0.20 8.44
N PRO A 14 20.98 1.09 9.22
CA PRO A 14 20.52 0.74 10.55
C PRO A 14 19.57 -0.47 10.56
N ALA A 15 18.61 -0.51 9.63
CA ALA A 15 17.67 -1.62 9.53
C ALA A 15 18.31 -2.89 8.95
N LEU A 16 19.24 -2.74 8.00
CA LEU A 16 19.93 -3.89 7.39
C LEU A 16 20.93 -4.55 8.34
N VAL A 17 21.54 -3.78 9.24
CA VAL A 17 22.52 -4.30 10.23
C VAL A 17 21.83 -4.86 11.47
N PHE A 18 20.77 -4.20 11.95
CA PHE A 18 20.15 -4.53 13.23
C PHE A 18 18.73 -5.12 13.10
N GLY A 19 18.22 -5.31 11.89
CA GLY A 19 16.83 -5.72 11.64
C GLY A 19 15.83 -4.57 11.79
N ALA A 20 14.60 -4.78 11.39
CA ALA A 20 13.51 -3.84 11.61
C ALA A 20 13.24 -3.67 13.11
N ARG A 21 13.13 -2.41 13.57
CA ARG A 21 12.87 -2.11 14.98
C ARG A 21 11.38 -2.05 15.26
N ALA A 22 11.01 -2.39 16.50
CA ALA A 22 9.65 -2.17 16.98
C ALA A 22 9.29 -0.68 16.83
N SER A 23 8.14 -0.43 16.21
CA SER A 23 7.55 0.89 15.97
C SER A 23 6.03 0.76 16.09
N ASP A 24 5.25 1.77 15.68
CA ASP A 24 3.80 1.74 15.90
C ASP A 24 3.14 0.49 15.29
N ASP A 25 3.39 0.22 13.99
CA ASP A 25 2.70 -0.82 13.23
C ASP A 25 3.55 -2.11 13.02
N ILE A 26 4.87 -2.07 13.18
CA ILE A 26 5.77 -3.22 12.91
C ILE A 26 5.41 -4.46 13.75
N PRO A 27 5.05 -4.37 15.05
CA PRO A 27 4.75 -5.57 15.84
C PRO A 27 3.60 -6.39 15.29
N TRP A 28 2.50 -5.76 14.86
CA TRP A 28 1.38 -6.50 14.26
C TRP A 28 1.67 -6.95 12.83
N HIS A 29 2.44 -6.20 12.04
CA HIS A 29 2.95 -6.65 10.75
C HIS A 29 3.83 -7.89 10.87
N PHE A 30 4.64 -7.96 11.93
CA PHE A 30 5.47 -9.12 12.22
C PHE A 30 4.63 -10.38 12.47
N ILE A 31 3.59 -10.28 13.31
CA ILE A 31 2.67 -11.39 13.58
C ILE A 31 1.96 -11.83 12.30
N TRP A 32 1.46 -10.89 11.52
CA TRP A 32 0.78 -11.19 10.26
C TRP A 32 1.72 -11.84 9.24
N LEU A 33 2.95 -11.35 9.14
CA LEU A 33 3.94 -11.96 8.25
C LEU A 33 4.28 -13.38 8.68
N GLN A 34 4.45 -13.63 9.96
CA GLN A 34 4.69 -14.97 10.48
C GLN A 34 3.56 -15.93 10.10
N SER A 35 2.30 -15.56 10.39
CA SER A 35 1.12 -16.37 10.03
C SER A 35 0.99 -16.54 8.50
N TYR A 36 1.32 -15.50 7.73
CA TYR A 36 1.29 -15.55 6.27
C TYR A 36 2.30 -16.54 5.71
N LEU A 37 3.54 -16.48 6.19
CA LEU A 37 4.61 -17.38 5.75
C LEU A 37 4.31 -18.84 6.10
N ASP A 38 3.72 -19.08 7.27
CA ASP A 38 3.31 -20.42 7.66
C ASP A 38 2.24 -20.98 6.71
N ALA A 39 1.21 -20.20 6.38
CA ALA A 39 0.19 -20.58 5.42
C ALA A 39 0.77 -20.85 4.01
N VAL A 40 1.70 -20.01 3.55
CA VAL A 40 2.38 -20.21 2.26
C VAL A 40 3.17 -21.50 2.24
N ARG A 41 3.85 -21.86 3.33
CA ARG A 41 4.57 -23.15 3.48
C ARG A 41 3.63 -24.35 3.42
N HIS A 42 2.38 -24.18 3.84
CA HIS A 42 1.32 -25.19 3.70
C HIS A 42 0.60 -25.17 2.35
N GLY A 43 1.07 -24.35 1.39
CA GLY A 43 0.56 -24.30 0.02
C GLY A 43 -0.57 -23.30 -0.23
N GLU A 44 -0.93 -22.47 0.75
CA GLU A 44 -1.92 -21.42 0.57
C GLU A 44 -1.27 -20.12 0.09
N LEU A 45 -1.29 -19.87 -1.21
CA LEU A 45 -0.59 -18.71 -1.80
C LEU A 45 -1.20 -17.36 -1.44
N TYR A 46 -2.46 -17.30 -1.04
CA TYR A 46 -3.14 -16.10 -0.57
C TYR A 46 -4.04 -16.40 0.61
N PRO A 47 -3.44 -16.61 1.81
CA PRO A 47 -4.20 -16.82 3.03
C PRO A 47 -4.97 -15.55 3.38
N ARG A 48 -6.28 -15.71 3.63
CA ARG A 48 -7.15 -14.61 4.06
C ARG A 48 -7.47 -14.67 5.53
N TRP A 49 -7.52 -15.87 6.06
CA TRP A 49 -7.67 -16.15 7.48
C TRP A 49 -6.33 -16.56 8.06
N MET A 50 -5.95 -15.94 9.14
CA MET A 50 -4.70 -16.24 9.85
C MET A 50 -5.04 -16.90 11.18
N PRO A 51 -5.00 -18.23 11.30
CA PRO A 51 -5.44 -18.96 12.50
C PRO A 51 -4.59 -18.63 13.73
N ASP A 52 -3.29 -18.37 13.56
CA ASP A 52 -2.36 -18.13 14.67
C ASP A 52 -2.32 -16.66 15.12
N ALA A 53 -2.93 -15.75 14.36
CA ALA A 53 -3.02 -14.36 14.74
C ALA A 53 -3.92 -14.16 15.97
N MET A 54 -3.80 -13.02 16.63
CA MET A 54 -4.55 -12.67 17.84
C MET A 54 -4.41 -13.75 18.93
N ALA A 55 -3.18 -14.19 19.17
CA ALA A 55 -2.86 -15.22 20.13
C ALA A 55 -3.52 -16.59 19.84
N GLY A 56 -3.63 -16.97 18.58
CA GLY A 56 -4.24 -18.21 18.13
C GLY A 56 -5.76 -18.21 18.07
N MET A 57 -6.39 -17.03 18.20
CA MET A 57 -7.85 -16.89 18.07
C MET A 57 -8.30 -16.59 16.65
N GLY A 58 -7.35 -16.39 15.73
CA GLY A 58 -7.60 -16.16 14.32
C GLY A 58 -7.94 -14.71 13.95
N SER A 59 -7.56 -14.32 12.75
CA SER A 59 -7.83 -12.97 12.24
C SER A 59 -8.23 -12.97 10.77
N PRO A 60 -9.26 -12.18 10.38
CA PRO A 60 -9.67 -11.98 9.00
C PRO A 60 -8.87 -10.87 8.31
N ALA A 61 -7.75 -10.40 8.85
CA ALA A 61 -7.11 -9.16 8.40
C ALA A 61 -6.82 -9.16 6.89
N PHE A 62 -6.39 -10.28 6.28
CA PHE A 62 -6.12 -10.32 4.83
C PHE A 62 -7.36 -10.43 3.92
N TYR A 63 -8.56 -10.41 4.49
CA TYR A 63 -9.74 -10.04 3.71
C TYR A 63 -9.78 -8.53 3.42
N PHE A 64 -9.22 -7.70 4.33
CA PHE A 64 -9.39 -6.23 4.34
C PHE A 64 -8.08 -5.48 4.14
N TYR A 65 -6.94 -6.07 4.49
CA TYR A 65 -5.62 -5.47 4.31
C TYR A 65 -5.04 -5.86 2.95
N PRO A 66 -4.58 -4.88 2.13
CA PRO A 66 -3.99 -5.16 0.82
C PRO A 66 -2.74 -6.05 0.93
N PRO A 67 -2.65 -7.14 0.15
CA PRO A 67 -1.67 -8.19 0.40
C PRO A 67 -0.28 -7.95 -0.17
N PHE A 68 -0.07 -6.96 -1.04
CA PHE A 68 1.19 -6.81 -1.82
C PHE A 68 2.44 -6.75 -0.96
N ALA A 69 2.45 -5.92 0.11
CA ALA A 69 3.64 -5.79 0.95
C ALA A 69 4.01 -7.14 1.59
N THR A 70 3.02 -7.87 2.12
CA THR A 70 3.23 -9.18 2.74
C THR A 70 3.63 -10.24 1.72
N MET A 71 3.02 -10.24 0.52
CA MET A 71 3.44 -11.11 -0.59
C MET A 71 4.89 -10.84 -1.00
N PHE A 72 5.30 -9.57 -1.03
CA PHE A 72 6.67 -9.21 -1.36
C PHE A 72 7.66 -9.65 -0.28
N PHE A 73 7.28 -9.54 0.99
CA PHE A 73 8.08 -10.07 2.11
C PHE A 73 8.22 -11.60 2.02
N ALA A 74 7.14 -12.30 1.69
CA ALA A 74 7.17 -13.74 1.48
C ALA A 74 8.09 -14.12 0.30
N LEU A 75 8.06 -13.35 -0.79
CA LEU A 75 8.97 -13.56 -1.92
C LEU A 75 10.44 -13.38 -1.49
N VAL A 76 10.75 -12.35 -0.70
CA VAL A 76 12.11 -12.14 -0.18
C VAL A 76 12.52 -13.28 0.74
N ASP A 77 11.65 -13.74 1.65
CA ASP A 77 11.92 -14.90 2.52
C ASP A 77 12.22 -16.17 1.71
N MET A 78 11.45 -16.43 0.64
CA MET A 78 11.70 -17.54 -0.29
C MET A 78 13.04 -17.41 -1.03
N ILE A 79 13.39 -16.21 -1.52
CA ILE A 79 14.67 -15.94 -2.20
C ILE A 79 15.85 -16.27 -1.28
N PHE A 80 15.74 -15.97 0.00
CA PHE A 80 16.74 -16.29 1.01
C PHE A 80 16.54 -17.68 1.66
N LEU A 81 15.76 -18.55 1.02
CA LEU A 81 15.53 -19.95 1.43
C LEU A 81 15.09 -20.07 2.89
N HIS A 82 14.28 -19.11 3.38
CA HIS A 82 13.78 -19.03 4.75
C HIS A 82 14.86 -18.95 5.85
N GLN A 83 16.08 -18.50 5.49
CA GLN A 83 17.22 -18.42 6.43
C GLN A 83 17.32 -17.07 7.14
N LEU A 84 16.63 -16.03 6.66
CA LEU A 84 16.65 -14.72 7.31
C LEU A 84 15.63 -14.65 8.46
N PRO A 85 16.03 -14.14 9.64
CA PRO A 85 15.05 -13.74 10.66
C PRO A 85 14.06 -12.71 10.08
N LEU A 86 12.80 -12.76 10.51
CA LEU A 86 11.72 -11.94 9.95
C LEU A 86 12.00 -10.42 10.01
N ALA A 87 12.69 -9.96 11.06
CA ALA A 87 13.10 -8.56 11.16
C ALA A 87 13.99 -8.11 9.99
N TYR A 88 14.84 -9.00 9.50
CA TYR A 88 15.70 -8.74 8.34
C TYR A 88 14.95 -8.91 7.02
N VAL A 89 13.99 -9.84 6.94
CA VAL A 89 13.08 -9.94 5.78
C VAL A 89 12.35 -8.61 5.57
N ILE A 90 11.80 -8.02 6.64
CA ILE A 90 11.16 -6.70 6.59
C ILE A 90 12.17 -5.62 6.15
N ALA A 91 13.36 -5.59 6.73
CA ALA A 91 14.39 -4.57 6.42
C ALA A 91 14.87 -4.64 4.96
N VAL A 92 15.19 -5.83 4.47
CA VAL A 92 15.64 -6.06 3.08
C VAL A 92 14.53 -5.70 2.10
N SER A 93 13.29 -6.10 2.39
CA SER A 93 12.13 -5.79 1.56
C SER A 93 11.87 -4.29 1.50
N ALA A 94 11.92 -3.60 2.64
CA ALA A 94 11.77 -2.15 2.68
C ALA A 94 12.88 -1.44 1.90
N CYS A 95 14.13 -1.88 2.04
CA CYS A 95 15.24 -1.36 1.24
C CYS A 95 15.00 -1.55 -0.27
N ALA A 96 14.57 -2.74 -0.70
CA ALA A 96 14.27 -3.02 -2.11
C ALA A 96 13.12 -2.13 -2.63
N MET A 97 12.06 -1.92 -1.84
CA MET A 97 10.95 -1.00 -2.18
C MET A 97 11.44 0.45 -2.26
N GLY A 98 12.31 0.90 -1.35
CA GLY A 98 12.93 2.22 -1.39
C GLY A 98 13.78 2.43 -2.65
N LEU A 99 14.58 1.44 -3.03
CA LEU A 99 15.36 1.45 -4.28
C LEU A 99 14.44 1.50 -5.51
N ALA A 100 13.35 0.71 -5.51
CA ALA A 100 12.36 0.72 -6.59
C ALA A 100 11.65 2.08 -6.71
N SER A 101 11.26 2.70 -5.59
CA SER A 101 10.64 4.03 -5.58
C SER A 101 11.59 5.09 -6.13
N ALA A 102 12.87 5.06 -5.77
CA ALA A 102 13.91 5.93 -6.33
C ALA A 102 14.06 5.73 -7.85
N ALA A 103 14.13 4.48 -8.32
CA ALA A 103 14.30 4.16 -9.74
C ALA A 103 13.10 4.58 -10.59
N PHE A 104 11.88 4.41 -10.06
CA PHE A 104 10.68 4.82 -10.77
C PHE A 104 10.49 6.35 -10.76
N PHE A 105 10.84 7.02 -9.65
CA PHE A 105 10.86 8.48 -9.66
C PHE A 105 11.96 9.03 -10.59
N TYR A 106 13.14 8.41 -10.62
CA TYR A 106 14.16 8.73 -11.63
C TYR A 106 13.58 8.65 -13.04
N SER A 107 12.89 7.55 -13.36
CA SER A 107 12.29 7.34 -14.68
C SER A 107 11.23 8.41 -15.02
N TRP A 108 10.43 8.80 -14.03
CA TRP A 108 9.49 9.92 -14.15
C TRP A 108 10.20 11.25 -14.40
N ALA A 109 11.19 11.61 -13.57
CA ALA A 109 11.93 12.86 -13.68
C ALA A 109 12.71 12.96 -14.99
N ARG A 110 13.14 11.84 -15.59
CA ARG A 110 13.81 11.78 -16.91
C ARG A 110 12.95 12.29 -18.07
N ASN A 111 11.65 12.42 -17.88
CA ASN A 111 10.80 13.07 -18.88
C ASN A 111 11.06 14.59 -18.97
N PHE A 112 11.68 15.20 -17.96
CA PHE A 112 11.85 16.64 -17.82
C PHE A 112 13.29 17.07 -17.57
N ALA A 113 14.07 16.27 -16.85
CA ALA A 113 15.37 16.64 -16.34
C ALA A 113 16.52 15.78 -16.88
N SER A 114 17.76 16.26 -16.70
CA SER A 114 18.98 15.53 -17.05
C SER A 114 19.17 14.27 -16.18
N VAL A 115 20.04 13.34 -16.61
CA VAL A 115 20.38 12.12 -15.86
C VAL A 115 20.79 12.43 -14.42
N ARG A 116 21.66 13.42 -14.21
CA ARG A 116 22.18 13.79 -12.89
C ARG A 116 21.08 14.33 -11.98
N VAL A 117 20.28 15.28 -12.48
CA VAL A 117 19.16 15.87 -11.72
C VAL A 117 18.12 14.79 -11.38
N SER A 118 17.76 13.94 -12.34
CA SER A 118 16.79 12.88 -12.12
C SER A 118 17.28 11.86 -11.10
N ALA A 119 18.57 11.54 -11.06
CA ALA A 119 19.13 10.62 -10.06
C ALA A 119 19.07 11.22 -8.65
N LEU A 120 19.39 12.49 -8.49
CA LEU A 120 19.25 13.22 -7.22
C LEU A 120 17.79 13.29 -6.76
N LEU A 121 16.85 13.52 -7.69
CA LEU A 121 15.43 13.56 -7.38
C LEU A 121 14.87 12.19 -7.02
N GLY A 122 15.36 11.11 -7.65
CA GLY A 122 15.03 9.74 -7.25
C GLY A 122 15.49 9.43 -5.82
N LEU A 123 16.73 9.80 -5.49
CA LEU A 123 17.24 9.71 -4.13
C LEU A 123 16.40 10.54 -3.14
N ALA A 124 16.11 11.80 -3.48
CA ALA A 124 15.31 12.68 -2.64
C ALA A 124 13.89 12.14 -2.39
N TYR A 125 13.29 11.49 -3.38
CA TYR A 125 11.97 10.88 -3.27
C TYR A 125 11.98 9.67 -2.31
N ALA A 126 12.94 8.77 -2.44
CA ALA A 126 13.06 7.62 -1.56
C ALA A 126 13.49 8.01 -0.13
N ALA A 127 14.27 9.09 0.00
CA ALA A 127 14.71 9.64 1.28
C ALA A 127 13.78 10.74 1.82
N ALA A 128 12.61 10.96 1.21
CA ALA A 128 11.68 11.98 1.66
C ALA A 128 11.24 11.71 3.11
N PRO A 129 11.15 12.74 3.97
CA PRO A 129 10.89 12.59 5.40
C PRO A 129 9.61 11.85 5.74
N TYR A 130 8.52 12.05 5.00
CA TYR A 130 7.30 11.31 5.26
C TYR A 130 7.45 9.85 4.80
N HIS A 131 8.00 9.61 3.63
CA HIS A 131 8.22 8.28 3.07
C HIS A 131 9.17 7.43 3.96
N LEU A 132 10.41 7.87 4.18
CA LEU A 132 11.42 7.06 4.84
C LEU A 132 11.32 7.14 6.37
N LEU A 133 11.39 8.36 6.94
CA LEU A 133 11.43 8.52 8.39
C LEU A 133 10.08 8.22 9.03
N THR A 134 8.99 8.71 8.42
CA THR A 134 7.66 8.53 9.01
C THR A 134 7.11 7.15 8.75
N ASP A 135 6.89 6.78 7.48
CA ASP A 135 6.15 5.56 7.16
C ASP A 135 6.95 4.30 7.44
N TYR A 136 8.27 4.30 7.18
CA TYR A 136 9.08 3.13 7.46
C TYR A 136 9.58 3.12 8.91
N TYR A 137 10.41 4.09 9.30
CA TYR A 137 11.12 4.00 10.58
C TYR A 137 10.26 4.32 11.81
N ASN A 138 9.36 5.29 11.75
CA ASN A 138 8.59 5.71 12.93
C ASN A 138 7.28 4.94 13.09
N ARG A 139 6.50 4.85 12.00
CA ARG A 139 5.21 4.17 12.03
C ARG A 139 5.31 2.67 11.72
N GLY A 140 6.17 2.30 10.79
CA GLY A 140 6.16 0.95 10.23
C GLY A 140 4.93 0.68 9.36
N ALA A 141 4.34 1.71 8.74
CA ALA A 141 3.15 1.62 7.90
C ALA A 141 3.52 1.03 6.52
N LEU A 142 3.87 -0.24 6.49
CA LEU A 142 4.53 -0.91 5.36
C LEU A 142 3.72 -0.86 4.07
N GLY A 143 2.38 -0.89 4.15
CA GLY A 143 1.52 -0.74 2.97
C GLY A 143 1.57 0.67 2.38
N GLU A 144 1.52 1.71 3.21
CA GLU A 144 1.63 3.12 2.80
C GLU A 144 3.03 3.40 2.25
N TYR A 145 4.07 2.92 2.93
CA TYR A 145 5.46 2.98 2.48
C TYR A 145 5.65 2.35 1.08
N ALA A 146 5.12 1.15 0.86
CA ALA A 146 5.22 0.45 -0.41
C ALA A 146 4.44 1.14 -1.55
N ALA A 147 3.39 1.93 -1.24
CA ALA A 147 2.62 2.66 -2.25
C ALA A 147 3.47 3.70 -3.01
N TYR A 148 4.52 4.25 -2.39
CA TYR A 148 5.45 5.17 -3.03
C TYR A 148 6.14 4.58 -4.28
N VAL A 149 6.26 3.27 -4.38
CA VAL A 149 6.80 2.57 -5.56
C VAL A 149 5.94 2.84 -6.79
N TRP A 150 4.61 2.79 -6.63
CA TRP A 150 3.68 2.81 -7.73
C TRP A 150 3.37 4.21 -8.26
N VAL A 151 3.37 5.22 -7.39
CA VAL A 151 2.97 6.59 -7.73
C VAL A 151 3.78 7.14 -8.92
N PRO A 152 5.12 7.21 -8.89
CA PRO A 152 5.88 7.72 -10.02
C PRO A 152 5.78 6.83 -11.26
N LEU A 153 5.58 5.53 -11.09
CA LEU A 153 5.44 4.59 -12.21
C LEU A 153 4.12 4.82 -12.97
N ILE A 154 3.01 5.07 -12.26
CA ILE A 154 1.71 5.42 -12.85
C ILE A 154 1.83 6.69 -13.67
N PHE A 155 2.40 7.76 -13.12
CA PHE A 155 2.57 9.03 -13.83
C PHE A 155 3.53 8.90 -15.00
N HIS A 156 4.63 8.16 -14.85
CA HIS A 156 5.58 7.89 -15.94
C HIS A 156 4.90 7.14 -17.10
N ALA A 157 4.21 6.05 -16.81
CA ALA A 157 3.55 5.23 -17.83
C ALA A 157 2.45 6.02 -18.56
N ALA A 158 1.60 6.74 -17.84
CA ALA A 158 0.57 7.61 -18.42
C ALA A 158 1.17 8.71 -19.31
N HIS A 159 2.19 9.42 -18.81
CA HIS A 159 2.89 10.46 -19.59
C HIS A 159 3.49 9.89 -20.88
N ARG A 160 4.22 8.78 -20.79
CA ARG A 160 4.85 8.13 -21.94
C ARG A 160 3.82 7.64 -22.95
N TYR A 161 2.68 7.12 -22.50
CA TYR A 161 1.59 6.77 -23.41
C TYR A 161 1.01 8.01 -24.10
N LEU A 162 0.77 9.08 -23.36
CA LEU A 162 0.27 10.34 -23.93
C LEU A 162 1.22 10.95 -24.96
N VAL A 163 2.54 10.78 -24.81
CA VAL A 163 3.54 11.32 -25.73
C VAL A 163 3.77 10.40 -26.93
N THR A 164 3.80 9.07 -26.72
CA THR A 164 4.28 8.11 -27.75
C THR A 164 3.20 7.18 -28.29
N ALA A 165 2.02 7.13 -27.66
CA ALA A 165 0.94 6.17 -27.95
C ALA A 165 1.38 4.70 -27.95
N GLY A 166 2.51 4.39 -27.29
CA GLY A 166 3.09 3.04 -27.26
C GLY A 166 2.35 2.11 -26.29
N VAL A 167 1.91 0.95 -26.78
CA VAL A 167 1.13 -0.04 -26.02
C VAL A 167 1.84 -0.54 -24.76
N ARG A 168 3.17 -0.65 -24.78
CA ARG A 168 3.97 -1.03 -23.60
C ARG A 168 3.69 -0.14 -22.38
N TRP A 169 3.34 1.13 -22.63
CA TRP A 169 3.04 2.07 -21.56
C TRP A 169 1.66 1.85 -20.95
N LEU A 170 0.70 1.36 -21.75
CA LEU A 170 -0.58 0.90 -21.20
C LEU A 170 -0.41 -0.35 -20.34
N ALA A 171 0.45 -1.29 -20.77
CA ALA A 171 0.79 -2.47 -19.97
C ALA A 171 1.43 -2.07 -18.64
N LEU A 172 2.39 -1.15 -18.67
CA LEU A 172 3.05 -0.64 -17.47
C LEU A 172 2.08 0.12 -16.57
N LEU A 173 1.18 0.93 -17.16
CA LEU A 173 0.13 1.63 -16.42
C LEU A 173 -0.81 0.64 -15.73
N ALA A 174 -1.25 -0.41 -16.43
CA ALA A 174 -2.10 -1.44 -15.86
C ALA A 174 -1.41 -2.16 -14.68
N ALA A 175 -0.16 -2.55 -14.85
CA ALA A 175 0.63 -3.18 -13.80
C ALA A 175 0.79 -2.25 -12.58
N ALA A 176 1.10 -0.97 -12.81
CA ALA A 176 1.29 -0.01 -11.73
C ALA A 176 -0.01 0.32 -10.97
N VAL A 177 -1.13 0.47 -11.69
CA VAL A 177 -2.46 0.68 -11.08
C VAL A 177 -2.89 -0.55 -10.28
N THR A 178 -2.76 -1.75 -10.85
CA THR A 178 -3.03 -3.01 -10.13
C THR A 178 -2.15 -3.11 -8.88
N GLY A 179 -0.85 -2.84 -9.02
CA GLY A 179 0.09 -2.84 -7.90
C GLY A 179 -0.34 -1.90 -6.79
N LEU A 180 -0.74 -0.66 -7.10
CA LEU A 180 -1.19 0.30 -6.09
C LEU A 180 -2.45 -0.18 -5.35
N PHE A 181 -3.43 -0.76 -6.07
CA PHE A 181 -4.63 -1.32 -5.45
C PHE A 181 -4.32 -2.51 -4.54
N PHE A 182 -3.39 -3.38 -4.92
CA PHE A 182 -2.93 -4.48 -4.08
C PHE A 182 -2.04 -4.04 -2.91
N THR A 183 -1.55 -2.78 -2.94
CA THR A 183 -0.61 -2.27 -1.93
C THR A 183 -1.30 -1.41 -0.87
N HIS A 184 -2.09 -0.39 -1.27
CA HIS A 184 -2.70 0.53 -0.32
C HIS A 184 -3.87 1.31 -0.94
N LEU A 185 -5.09 0.93 -0.59
CA LEU A 185 -6.32 1.55 -1.15
C LEU A 185 -6.43 3.04 -0.84
N LEU A 186 -6.02 3.47 0.35
CA LEU A 186 -6.12 4.87 0.73
C LEU A 186 -5.18 5.74 -0.12
N SER A 187 -3.98 5.26 -0.43
CA SER A 187 -3.08 5.94 -1.37
C SER A 187 -3.67 5.96 -2.79
N ALA A 188 -4.35 4.89 -3.23
CA ALA A 188 -5.04 4.88 -4.51
C ALA A 188 -6.16 5.92 -4.58
N MET A 189 -6.93 6.09 -3.49
CA MET A 189 -7.97 7.12 -3.37
C MET A 189 -7.41 8.54 -3.43
N ILE A 190 -6.23 8.78 -2.85
CA ILE A 190 -5.58 10.10 -2.85
C ILE A 190 -4.95 10.39 -4.22
N VAL A 191 -4.24 9.42 -4.81
CA VAL A 191 -3.48 9.59 -6.07
C VAL A 191 -4.40 9.57 -7.29
N GLY A 192 -5.51 8.81 -7.24
CA GLY A 192 -6.45 8.65 -8.34
C GLY A 192 -6.96 9.97 -8.95
N PRO A 193 -7.52 10.90 -8.18
CA PRO A 193 -7.94 12.21 -8.70
C PRO A 193 -6.79 13.03 -9.31
N VAL A 194 -5.59 12.92 -8.76
CA VAL A 194 -4.42 13.68 -9.23
C VAL A 194 -3.95 13.17 -10.59
N ILE A 195 -3.88 11.85 -10.79
CA ILE A 195 -3.52 11.27 -12.10
C ILE A 195 -4.62 11.54 -13.14
N ALA A 196 -5.90 11.47 -12.75
CA ALA A 196 -7.01 11.81 -13.64
C ALA A 196 -6.92 13.29 -14.12
N ALA A 197 -6.68 14.23 -13.20
CA ALA A 197 -6.49 15.65 -13.52
C ALA A 197 -5.28 15.84 -14.46
N TYR A 198 -4.16 15.15 -14.20
CA TYR A 198 -2.98 15.20 -15.07
C TYR A 198 -3.27 14.72 -16.49
N VAL A 199 -3.93 13.56 -16.63
CA VAL A 199 -4.27 12.98 -17.94
C VAL A 199 -5.23 13.87 -18.70
N LEU A 200 -6.28 14.37 -18.08
CA LEU A 200 -7.25 15.27 -18.71
C LEU A 200 -6.59 16.55 -19.20
N LEU A 201 -5.79 17.20 -18.35
CA LEU A 201 -5.08 18.43 -18.73
C LEU A 201 -4.10 18.18 -19.88
N ALA A 202 -3.39 17.05 -19.85
CA ALA A 202 -2.46 16.66 -20.90
C ALA A 202 -3.17 16.41 -22.24
N LEU A 203 -4.35 15.80 -22.24
CA LEU A 203 -5.19 15.60 -23.43
C LEU A 203 -5.67 16.91 -24.03
N PHE A 204 -6.20 17.83 -23.23
CA PHE A 204 -6.62 19.15 -23.70
C PHE A 204 -5.46 19.98 -24.23
N GLY A 205 -4.29 19.93 -23.60
CA GLY A 205 -3.08 20.60 -24.06
C GLY A 205 -2.57 20.07 -25.39
N ARG A 206 -2.72 18.77 -25.65
CA ARG A 206 -2.36 18.12 -26.91
C ARG A 206 -3.28 18.52 -28.05
N GLN A 207 -4.60 18.58 -27.84
CA GLN A 207 -5.58 18.98 -28.84
C GLN A 207 -5.30 20.39 -29.37
N ARG A 208 -5.03 21.34 -28.46
CA ARG A 208 -4.74 22.74 -28.83
C ARG A 208 -3.47 22.91 -29.67
N ARG A 209 -2.56 21.91 -29.66
CA ARG A 209 -1.28 21.97 -30.39
C ARG A 209 -1.30 21.25 -31.75
N GLY A 210 -2.41 20.62 -32.12
CA GLY A 210 -2.53 19.89 -33.39
C GLY A 210 -1.58 18.69 -33.52
N ASN A 211 -1.08 18.13 -32.42
CA ASN A 211 -0.10 17.04 -32.43
C ASN A 211 -0.70 15.73 -32.98
N ALA A 212 -0.03 15.11 -33.96
CA ALA A 212 -0.39 13.81 -34.49
C ALA A 212 -0.34 12.72 -33.39
N GLY A 213 -1.37 11.90 -33.33
CA GLY A 213 -1.47 10.77 -32.35
C GLY A 213 -2.91 10.24 -32.31
N PRO A 214 -3.19 9.18 -31.53
CA PRO A 214 -4.56 8.70 -31.39
C PRO A 214 -5.48 9.84 -30.91
N GLY A 215 -6.69 9.88 -31.45
CA GLY A 215 -7.70 10.88 -31.05
C GLY A 215 -7.95 10.83 -29.53
N ILE A 216 -8.46 11.94 -28.96
CA ILE A 216 -8.73 12.04 -27.52
C ILE A 216 -9.60 10.89 -27.05
N THR A 217 -10.67 10.60 -27.77
CA THR A 217 -11.63 9.52 -27.43
C THR A 217 -10.93 8.16 -27.34
N VAL A 218 -10.09 7.83 -28.33
CA VAL A 218 -9.35 6.55 -28.33
C VAL A 218 -8.36 6.49 -27.17
N THR A 219 -7.66 7.59 -26.89
CA THR A 219 -6.70 7.65 -25.78
C THR A 219 -7.41 7.49 -24.44
N LEU A 220 -8.49 8.22 -24.22
CA LEU A 220 -9.29 8.14 -22.99
C LEU A 220 -9.89 6.74 -22.81
N ALA A 221 -10.52 6.19 -23.86
CA ALA A 221 -11.08 4.86 -23.83
C ALA A 221 -10.03 3.79 -23.50
N SER A 222 -8.83 3.90 -24.11
CA SER A 222 -7.73 2.97 -23.81
C SER A 222 -7.26 3.06 -22.35
N MET A 223 -7.09 4.28 -21.81
CA MET A 223 -6.68 4.46 -20.41
C MET A 223 -7.75 3.99 -19.44
N VAL A 224 -9.02 4.32 -19.70
CA VAL A 224 -10.15 3.88 -18.88
C VAL A 224 -10.29 2.36 -18.92
N ALA A 225 -10.22 1.74 -20.11
CA ALA A 225 -10.30 0.30 -20.25
C ALA A 225 -9.17 -0.41 -19.48
N VAL A 226 -7.94 0.08 -19.62
CA VAL A 226 -6.79 -0.47 -18.89
C VAL A 226 -6.94 -0.29 -17.37
N ALA A 227 -7.42 0.88 -16.91
CA ALA A 227 -7.66 1.12 -15.49
C ALA A 227 -8.76 0.20 -14.94
N LEU A 228 -9.89 0.04 -15.66
CA LEU A 228 -10.97 -0.85 -15.26
C LEU A 228 -10.52 -2.32 -15.20
N LEU A 229 -9.75 -2.77 -16.20
CA LEU A 229 -9.20 -4.13 -16.18
C LEU A 229 -8.19 -4.32 -15.05
N ALA A 230 -7.36 -3.32 -14.74
CA ALA A 230 -6.43 -3.37 -13.62
C ALA A 230 -7.16 -3.46 -12.27
N VAL A 231 -8.25 -2.69 -12.10
CA VAL A 231 -9.14 -2.79 -10.93
C VAL A 231 -9.83 -4.15 -10.89
N GLY A 232 -10.24 -4.68 -12.06
CA GLY A 232 -10.81 -6.02 -12.16
C GLY A 232 -9.83 -7.12 -11.73
N VAL A 233 -8.54 -7.00 -12.09
CA VAL A 233 -7.49 -7.90 -11.59
C VAL A 233 -7.35 -7.77 -10.07
N ALA A 234 -7.38 -6.54 -9.53
CA ALA A 234 -7.36 -6.30 -8.09
C ALA A 234 -8.64 -6.81 -7.37
N GLY A 235 -9.69 -7.15 -8.12
CA GLY A 235 -10.93 -7.72 -7.61
C GLY A 235 -10.74 -8.98 -6.76
N LEU A 236 -9.65 -9.74 -6.99
CA LEU A 236 -9.27 -10.86 -6.14
C LEU A 236 -9.23 -10.49 -4.65
N TYR A 237 -8.71 -9.30 -4.34
CA TYR A 237 -8.67 -8.74 -2.99
C TYR A 237 -9.94 -7.91 -2.70
N PHE A 238 -10.27 -7.00 -3.58
CA PHE A 238 -11.21 -5.91 -3.35
C PHE A 238 -12.66 -6.37 -3.20
N ILE A 239 -13.10 -7.37 -3.97
CA ILE A 239 -14.48 -7.87 -3.93
C ILE A 239 -14.81 -8.54 -2.60
N PRO A 240 -14.00 -9.50 -2.08
CA PRO A 240 -14.22 -10.04 -0.75
C PRO A 240 -14.16 -8.97 0.35
N ALA A 241 -13.22 -8.01 0.24
CA ALA A 241 -13.11 -6.90 1.20
C ALA A 241 -14.41 -6.09 1.31
N LEU A 242 -15.02 -5.74 0.18
CA LEU A 242 -16.29 -4.99 0.16
C LEU A 242 -17.48 -5.84 0.63
N THR A 243 -17.55 -7.09 0.18
CA THR A 243 -18.71 -7.95 0.47
C THR A 243 -18.74 -8.36 1.94
N LEU A 244 -17.58 -8.54 2.57
CA LEU A 244 -17.45 -8.94 3.96
C LEU A 244 -17.19 -7.76 4.91
N PHE A 245 -17.32 -6.53 4.41
CA PHE A 245 -17.01 -5.33 5.17
C PHE A 245 -17.71 -5.29 6.53
N ASP A 246 -18.98 -5.71 6.58
CA ASP A 246 -19.77 -5.76 7.81
C ASP A 246 -19.49 -6.98 8.70
N ALA A 247 -18.67 -7.93 8.26
CA ALA A 247 -18.28 -9.09 9.05
C ALA A 247 -17.10 -8.78 9.99
N ALA A 248 -16.41 -7.66 9.80
CA ALA A 248 -15.36 -7.16 10.69
C ALA A 248 -15.83 -5.90 11.44
N ASN A 249 -15.01 -5.43 12.39
CA ASN A 249 -15.28 -4.24 13.18
C ASN A 249 -14.90 -2.96 12.43
N THR A 250 -15.33 -2.84 11.19
CA THR A 250 -14.98 -1.74 10.27
C THR A 250 -15.46 -0.36 10.75
N ALA A 251 -16.41 -0.31 11.70
CA ALA A 251 -16.80 0.94 12.36
C ALA A 251 -15.62 1.64 13.05
N ALA A 252 -14.61 0.88 13.48
CA ALA A 252 -13.40 1.42 14.07
C ALA A 252 -12.59 2.32 13.11
N LEU A 253 -12.69 2.11 11.79
CA LEU A 253 -12.10 3.00 10.78
C LEU A 253 -12.58 4.43 10.87
N TYR A 254 -13.80 4.63 11.37
CA TYR A 254 -14.48 5.93 11.46
C TYR A 254 -14.55 6.48 12.89
N ALA A 255 -14.00 5.74 13.87
CA ALA A 255 -14.07 6.12 15.28
C ALA A 255 -13.22 7.35 15.62
N ARG A 256 -12.12 7.58 14.88
CA ARG A 256 -11.25 8.74 15.08
C ARG A 256 -11.73 9.91 14.24
N PRO A 257 -12.07 11.06 14.86
CA PRO A 257 -12.39 12.27 14.09
C PRO A 257 -11.18 12.72 13.28
N ILE A 258 -11.36 12.92 11.98
CA ILE A 258 -10.25 13.33 11.10
C ILE A 258 -9.72 14.72 11.48
N GLU A 259 -10.57 15.56 12.08
CA GLU A 259 -10.23 16.87 12.60
C GLU A 259 -9.10 16.81 13.64
N ALA A 260 -9.00 15.74 14.43
CA ALA A 260 -7.95 15.54 15.40
C ALA A 260 -6.56 15.36 14.74
N THR A 261 -6.53 15.11 13.42
CA THR A 261 -5.30 14.89 12.65
C THR A 261 -4.87 16.11 11.83
N ARG A 262 -5.49 17.29 12.03
CA ARG A 262 -5.14 18.55 11.38
C ARG A 262 -3.71 18.96 11.72
N LEU A 263 -2.92 19.26 10.69
CA LEU A 263 -1.50 19.57 10.89
C LEU A 263 -1.28 21.00 11.39
N PHE A 264 -2.01 21.98 10.85
CA PHE A 264 -1.79 23.40 11.13
C PHE A 264 -2.68 23.97 12.27
N ALA A 265 -3.51 23.15 12.90
CA ALA A 265 -4.42 23.60 13.95
C ALA A 265 -3.71 23.83 15.31
N ARG A 266 -2.56 23.19 15.52
CA ARG A 266 -1.79 23.27 16.76
C ARG A 266 -0.32 23.42 16.42
N LEU A 267 0.20 24.62 16.58
CA LEU A 267 1.64 24.91 16.44
C LEU A 267 2.40 24.78 17.77
N SER A 268 1.74 24.38 18.86
CA SER A 268 2.43 24.17 20.13
C SER A 268 3.26 22.89 20.08
N VAL A 269 4.55 23.04 20.23
CA VAL A 269 5.56 21.95 20.22
C VAL A 269 5.34 20.94 21.36
N HIS A 270 4.56 21.30 22.38
CA HIS A 270 4.42 20.50 23.60
C HIS A 270 3.26 19.49 23.59
N ASP A 271 2.20 19.70 22.77
CA ASP A 271 0.99 18.87 22.84
C ASP A 271 1.09 17.54 22.07
N ASN A 272 1.78 17.52 20.92
CA ASN A 272 1.99 16.29 20.13
C ASN A 272 3.20 16.45 19.18
N PRO A 273 4.37 15.91 19.54
CA PRO A 273 5.60 16.06 18.75
C PRO A 273 5.49 15.42 17.36
N VAL A 274 4.62 14.43 17.16
CA VAL A 274 4.40 13.78 15.86
C VAL A 274 3.67 14.73 14.92
N VAL A 275 2.57 15.34 15.37
CA VAL A 275 1.80 16.33 14.60
C VAL A 275 2.66 17.54 14.27
N THR A 276 3.46 18.02 15.23
CA THR A 276 4.41 19.13 15.02
C THR A 276 5.41 18.83 13.92
N ARG A 277 5.97 17.62 13.88
CA ARG A 277 6.91 17.17 12.84
C ARG A 277 6.27 17.18 11.45
N TYR A 278 5.06 16.64 11.31
CA TYR A 278 4.35 16.62 10.03
C TYR A 278 3.96 18.03 9.57
N THR A 279 3.57 18.89 10.51
CA THR A 279 3.29 20.30 10.23
C THR A 279 4.53 21.02 9.70
N LEU A 280 5.71 20.78 10.29
CA LEU A 280 6.98 21.33 9.81
C LEU A 280 7.29 20.87 8.39
N PHE A 281 7.17 19.57 8.09
CA PHE A 281 7.40 19.06 6.73
C PHE A 281 6.43 19.68 5.73
N ALA A 282 5.14 19.70 6.05
CA ALA A 282 4.13 20.32 5.20
C ALA A 282 4.43 21.82 4.95
N ALA A 283 4.81 22.57 5.97
CA ALA A 283 5.15 24.00 5.85
C ALA A 283 6.37 24.21 4.93
N ILE A 284 7.44 23.42 5.11
CA ILE A 284 8.63 23.46 4.24
C ILE A 284 8.24 23.16 2.80
N TYR A 285 7.44 22.14 2.55
CA TYR A 285 7.04 21.73 1.20
C TYR A 285 6.15 22.75 0.52
N LEU A 286 5.22 23.36 1.25
CA LEU A 286 4.38 24.47 0.73
C LEU A 286 5.23 25.70 0.38
N ALA A 287 6.18 26.07 1.25
CA ALA A 287 7.10 27.19 1.00
C ALA A 287 7.99 26.94 -0.23
N LEU A 288 8.57 25.74 -0.34
CA LEU A 288 9.36 25.36 -1.52
C LEU A 288 8.52 25.33 -2.79
N THR A 289 7.27 24.86 -2.74
CA THR A 289 6.36 24.88 -3.88
C THR A 289 6.10 26.32 -4.35
N ALA A 290 5.82 27.23 -3.42
CA ALA A 290 5.63 28.65 -3.72
C ALA A 290 6.89 29.29 -4.32
N TYR A 291 8.06 28.96 -3.76
CA TYR A 291 9.36 29.42 -4.29
C TYR A 291 9.59 28.93 -5.72
N LEU A 292 9.38 27.64 -5.99
CA LEU A 292 9.56 27.04 -7.31
C LEU A 292 8.57 27.61 -8.34
N LEU A 293 7.32 27.89 -7.93
CA LEU A 293 6.34 28.57 -8.77
C LEU A 293 6.83 29.97 -9.15
N ALA A 294 7.33 30.73 -8.18
CA ALA A 294 7.87 32.08 -8.44
C ALA A 294 9.05 32.03 -9.42
N GLU A 295 9.98 31.08 -9.25
CA GLU A 295 11.11 30.91 -10.19
C GLU A 295 10.65 30.46 -11.58
N TYR A 296 9.65 29.57 -11.68
CA TYR A 296 9.04 29.19 -12.94
C TYR A 296 8.42 30.41 -13.66
N LEU A 297 7.67 31.23 -12.94
CA LEU A 297 7.03 32.42 -13.50
C LEU A 297 8.07 33.48 -13.95
N ARG A 298 9.15 33.66 -13.16
CA ARG A 298 10.28 34.53 -13.55
C ARG A 298 10.97 34.03 -14.81
N ALA A 299 11.29 32.74 -14.88
CA ALA A 299 11.92 32.13 -16.06
C ALA A 299 11.05 32.29 -17.32
N ARG A 300 9.75 32.07 -17.15
CA ARG A 300 8.79 32.18 -18.25
C ARG A 300 8.61 33.60 -18.77
N ARG A 301 8.66 34.60 -17.90
CA ARG A 301 8.62 36.03 -18.35
C ARG A 301 9.84 36.44 -19.14
N ARG A 302 11.01 35.81 -18.92
CA ARG A 302 12.26 36.08 -19.61
C ARG A 302 12.44 35.27 -20.89
N ALA A 303 11.78 34.15 -21.03
CA ALA A 303 11.89 33.28 -22.19
C ALA A 303 10.99 33.80 -23.32
N ALA A 304 11.57 34.08 -24.49
CA ALA A 304 10.82 34.48 -25.70
C ALA A 304 9.93 33.34 -26.25
N VAL A 305 10.19 32.10 -25.89
CA VAL A 305 9.47 30.90 -26.37
C VAL A 305 8.90 30.13 -25.20
N ALA A 306 7.59 29.86 -25.22
CA ALA A 306 6.95 29.03 -24.22
C ALA A 306 7.48 27.60 -24.30
N PRO A 307 7.77 26.94 -23.16
CA PRO A 307 8.19 25.54 -23.15
C PRO A 307 7.13 24.66 -23.82
N ALA A 308 7.51 23.95 -24.87
CA ALA A 308 6.59 23.23 -25.76
C ALA A 308 6.20 21.83 -25.25
N GLY A 309 6.76 21.36 -24.13
CA GLY A 309 6.56 20.01 -23.60
C GLY A 309 5.23 19.81 -22.89
N LEU A 310 4.68 18.60 -22.98
CA LEU A 310 3.41 18.23 -22.35
C LEU A 310 3.42 18.43 -20.83
N GLY A 311 4.53 18.13 -20.15
CA GLY A 311 4.67 18.23 -18.69
C GLY A 311 5.21 19.57 -18.16
N THR A 312 5.71 20.44 -19.03
CA THR A 312 6.35 21.71 -18.67
C THR A 312 5.48 22.94 -18.94
N SER A 313 4.27 22.75 -19.44
CA SER A 313 3.33 23.84 -19.74
C SER A 313 2.89 24.59 -18.48
N GLY A 314 2.54 25.88 -18.60
CA GLY A 314 2.03 26.67 -17.50
C GLY A 314 0.76 26.07 -16.85
N ALA A 315 -0.09 25.44 -17.65
CA ALA A 315 -1.28 24.76 -17.15
C ALA A 315 -0.92 23.56 -16.27
N THR A 316 0.11 22.78 -16.65
CA THR A 316 0.59 21.64 -15.85
C THR A 316 1.22 22.11 -14.54
N VAL A 317 2.03 23.17 -14.58
CA VAL A 317 2.63 23.74 -13.35
C VAL A 317 1.54 24.32 -12.44
N LEU A 318 0.55 25.01 -13.01
CA LEU A 318 -0.60 25.50 -12.23
C LEU A 318 -1.36 24.35 -11.57
N MET A 319 -1.61 23.25 -12.32
CA MET A 319 -2.27 22.06 -11.75
C MET A 319 -1.48 21.51 -10.55
N TRP A 320 -0.18 21.33 -10.67
CA TRP A 320 0.66 20.85 -9.56
C TRP A 320 0.61 21.78 -8.35
N THR A 321 0.63 23.08 -8.59
CA THR A 321 0.52 24.10 -7.54
C THR A 321 -0.85 24.04 -6.84
N VAL A 322 -1.92 23.93 -7.62
CA VAL A 322 -3.29 23.80 -7.10
C VAL A 322 -3.44 22.52 -6.29
N VAL A 323 -2.93 21.39 -6.77
CA VAL A 323 -2.95 20.11 -6.03
C VAL A 323 -2.24 20.26 -4.67
N THR A 324 -1.05 20.87 -4.66
CA THR A 324 -0.31 21.10 -3.40
C THR A 324 -1.08 22.04 -2.46
N ALA A 325 -1.66 23.11 -2.99
CA ALA A 325 -2.45 24.05 -2.19
C ALA A 325 -3.71 23.38 -1.60
N LEU A 326 -4.40 22.58 -2.40
CA LEU A 326 -5.56 21.79 -1.92
C LEU A 326 -5.14 20.82 -0.81
N CYS A 327 -4.04 20.07 -0.97
CA CYS A 327 -3.51 19.23 0.08
C CYS A 327 -3.21 20.04 1.36
N GLY A 328 -2.64 21.24 1.23
CA GLY A 328 -2.40 22.16 2.34
C GLY A 328 -3.69 22.59 3.04
N LEU A 329 -4.73 22.94 2.28
CA LEU A 329 -6.05 23.31 2.82
C LEU A 329 -6.74 22.13 3.52
N PHE A 330 -6.64 20.91 2.98
CA PHE A 330 -7.12 19.70 3.65
C PHE A 330 -6.37 19.46 4.95
N MET A 331 -5.04 19.49 4.92
CA MET A 331 -4.21 19.32 6.12
C MET A 331 -4.47 20.39 7.19
N TRP A 332 -4.86 21.60 6.77
CA TRP A 332 -5.30 22.66 7.69
C TRP A 332 -6.72 22.43 8.22
N GLY A 333 -7.51 21.53 7.61
CA GLY A 333 -8.90 21.27 7.98
C GLY A 333 -9.89 22.28 7.44
N LYS A 334 -9.50 23.16 6.49
CA LYS A 334 -10.43 24.14 5.87
C LYS A 334 -11.42 23.52 4.89
N LEU A 335 -11.12 22.31 4.42
CA LEU A 335 -11.98 21.52 3.53
C LEU A 335 -12.53 20.28 4.26
N GLY A 336 -12.80 20.39 5.56
CA GLY A 336 -13.26 19.28 6.42
C GLY A 336 -14.54 18.63 5.94
N PHE A 337 -15.46 19.39 5.31
CA PHE A 337 -16.73 18.88 4.76
C PHE A 337 -16.56 17.71 3.78
N VAL A 338 -15.42 17.59 3.10
CA VAL A 338 -15.14 16.45 2.20
C VAL A 338 -15.01 15.14 2.96
N PHE A 339 -14.66 15.20 4.24
CA PHE A 339 -14.51 14.03 5.12
C PHE A 339 -15.76 13.70 5.92
N GLU A 340 -16.85 14.46 5.74
CA GLU A 340 -18.12 14.17 6.35
C GLU A 340 -18.87 13.06 5.60
N ALA A 341 -19.80 12.38 6.26
CA ALA A 341 -20.58 11.34 5.62
C ALA A 341 -21.44 11.91 4.46
N PRO A 342 -21.61 11.18 3.35
CA PRO A 342 -21.21 9.80 3.05
C PRO A 342 -19.88 9.65 2.31
N SER A 343 -18.91 10.51 2.51
CA SER A 343 -17.65 10.49 1.76
C SER A 343 -16.76 9.28 2.06
N PRO A 344 -16.23 8.58 1.06
CA PRO A 344 -15.24 7.51 1.26
C PRO A 344 -13.93 8.03 1.86
N TYR A 345 -13.62 9.33 1.70
CA TYR A 345 -12.43 9.96 2.28
C TYR A 345 -12.46 10.02 3.81
N ARG A 346 -13.60 9.76 4.45
CA ARG A 346 -13.69 9.62 5.90
C ARG A 346 -12.80 8.48 6.42
N SER A 347 -12.59 7.43 5.64
CA SER A 347 -11.69 6.32 5.97
C SER A 347 -10.21 6.67 5.93
N LEU A 348 -9.84 7.88 5.50
CA LEU A 348 -8.44 8.32 5.40
C LEU A 348 -7.70 8.32 6.74
N GLN A 349 -8.38 8.45 7.87
CA GLN A 349 -7.89 8.41 9.24
C GLN A 349 -6.87 9.51 9.61
N PHE A 350 -5.91 9.83 8.72
CA PHE A 350 -4.83 10.78 8.95
C PHE A 350 -4.63 11.71 7.76
N LEU A 351 -4.71 13.03 8.00
CA LEU A 351 -4.48 14.03 6.95
C LEU A 351 -3.01 14.08 6.49
N SER A 352 -2.07 13.61 7.32
CA SER A 352 -0.67 13.49 6.94
C SER A 352 -0.43 12.57 5.74
N ARG A 353 -1.34 11.64 5.43
CA ARG A 353 -1.27 10.78 4.23
C ARG A 353 -1.26 11.57 2.92
N LEU A 354 -1.76 12.80 2.92
CA LEU A 354 -1.67 13.69 1.76
C LEU A 354 -0.22 14.10 1.42
N LEU A 355 0.72 13.92 2.35
CA LEU A 355 2.15 14.20 2.09
C LEU A 355 2.74 13.30 1.00
N ILE A 356 2.20 12.12 0.74
CA ILE A 356 2.60 11.29 -0.41
C ILE A 356 2.47 12.04 -1.73
N VAL A 357 1.37 12.79 -1.90
CA VAL A 357 1.14 13.62 -3.09
C VAL A 357 2.03 14.85 -3.06
N VAL A 358 2.14 15.52 -1.92
CA VAL A 358 2.90 16.76 -1.80
C VAL A 358 4.39 16.52 -2.08
N GLU A 359 4.99 15.46 -1.56
CA GLU A 359 6.39 15.07 -1.83
C GLU A 359 6.61 14.74 -3.31
N PHE A 360 5.71 13.95 -3.91
CA PHE A 360 5.76 13.64 -5.33
C PHE A 360 5.66 14.88 -6.20
N VAL A 361 4.71 15.77 -5.92
CA VAL A 361 4.48 16.99 -6.69
C VAL A 361 5.64 17.97 -6.54
N LEU A 362 6.14 18.20 -5.33
CA LEU A 362 7.27 19.08 -5.08
C LEU A 362 8.49 18.67 -5.91
N LEU A 363 8.88 17.41 -5.86
CA LEU A 363 10.04 16.91 -6.60
C LEU A 363 9.80 16.89 -8.12
N THR A 364 8.54 16.72 -8.57
CA THR A 364 8.16 16.90 -9.97
C THR A 364 8.32 18.36 -10.41
N LEU A 365 7.90 19.32 -9.59
CA LEU A 365 8.09 20.75 -9.86
C LEU A 365 9.58 21.12 -9.95
N VAL A 366 10.43 20.55 -9.10
CA VAL A 366 11.88 20.73 -9.22
C VAL A 366 12.36 20.28 -10.60
N ALA A 367 11.98 19.08 -11.06
CA ALA A 367 12.36 18.57 -12.37
C ALA A 367 11.89 19.50 -13.51
N VAL A 368 10.66 19.99 -13.43
CA VAL A 368 10.05 20.89 -14.42
C VAL A 368 10.72 22.27 -14.43
N VAL A 369 10.99 22.86 -13.26
CA VAL A 369 11.66 24.16 -13.16
C VAL A 369 13.06 24.09 -13.76
N PHE A 370 13.82 23.03 -13.47
CA PHE A 370 15.14 22.82 -14.08
C PHE A 370 15.11 22.63 -15.59
N ALA A 371 14.00 22.15 -16.16
CA ALA A 371 13.83 22.03 -17.60
C ALA A 371 13.64 23.39 -18.31
N VAL A 372 13.04 24.36 -17.62
CA VAL A 372 12.66 25.65 -18.22
C VAL A 372 13.61 26.79 -17.88
N LEU A 373 14.54 26.63 -16.94
CA LEU A 373 15.49 27.64 -16.55
C LEU A 373 16.53 27.89 -17.67
N PRO A 374 16.65 29.11 -18.21
CA PRO A 374 17.57 29.39 -19.33
C PRO A 374 19.02 29.51 -18.88
N ALA A 375 19.28 30.15 -17.74
CA ALA A 375 20.64 30.52 -17.34
C ALA A 375 21.27 29.52 -16.35
N PRO A 376 22.59 29.17 -16.55
CA PRO A 376 23.30 28.31 -15.58
C PRO A 376 23.35 28.86 -14.17
N ALA A 377 23.52 30.17 -13.98
CA ALA A 377 23.55 30.84 -12.68
C ALA A 377 22.23 30.70 -11.90
N GLU A 378 21.07 30.79 -12.60
CA GLU A 378 19.76 30.59 -11.99
C GLU A 378 19.59 29.13 -11.52
N ARG A 379 20.01 28.16 -12.37
CA ARG A 379 20.00 26.74 -12.01
C ARG A 379 20.89 26.47 -10.79
N GLN A 380 22.07 27.09 -10.73
CA GLN A 380 22.99 26.93 -9.60
C GLN A 380 22.40 27.49 -8.31
N ARG A 381 21.81 28.71 -8.35
CA ARG A 381 21.15 29.32 -7.19
C ARG A 381 20.05 28.42 -6.63
N ILE A 382 19.14 27.95 -7.50
CA ILE A 382 18.03 27.06 -7.06
C ILE A 382 18.59 25.74 -6.56
N ALA A 383 19.58 25.16 -7.24
CA ALA A 383 20.24 23.93 -6.80
C ALA A 383 20.85 24.10 -5.41
N SER A 384 21.49 25.24 -5.13
CA SER A 384 22.08 25.51 -3.80
C SER A 384 21.02 25.58 -2.70
N VAL A 385 19.90 26.29 -2.95
CA VAL A 385 18.78 26.36 -1.98
C VAL A 385 18.19 24.98 -1.71
N LEU A 386 17.89 24.23 -2.77
CA LEU A 386 17.32 22.88 -2.65
C LEU A 386 18.29 21.91 -1.96
N LEU A 387 19.57 22.00 -2.31
CA LEU A 387 20.61 21.16 -1.68
C LEU A 387 20.75 21.47 -0.18
N LEU A 388 20.73 22.74 0.20
CA LEU A 388 20.77 23.15 1.60
C LEU A 388 19.57 22.61 2.39
N VAL A 389 18.35 22.77 1.84
CA VAL A 389 17.13 22.26 2.49
C VAL A 389 17.17 20.73 2.56
N PHE A 390 17.55 20.06 1.47
CA PHE A 390 17.64 18.60 1.42
C PHE A 390 18.69 18.07 2.40
N ALA A 391 19.87 18.68 2.45
CA ALA A 391 20.91 18.33 3.42
C ALA A 391 20.44 18.53 4.87
N GLY A 392 19.76 19.65 5.16
CA GLY A 392 19.15 19.87 6.47
C GLY A 392 18.12 18.81 6.87
N LEU A 393 17.26 18.41 5.91
CA LEU A 393 16.29 17.33 6.13
C LEU A 393 16.97 15.98 6.34
N LEU A 394 18.05 15.66 5.60
CA LEU A 394 18.82 14.44 5.79
C LEU A 394 19.53 14.41 7.16
N VAL A 395 20.14 15.52 7.57
CA VAL A 395 20.74 15.63 8.91
C VAL A 395 19.68 15.46 9.99
N TYR A 396 18.53 16.11 9.85
CA TYR A 396 17.42 15.94 10.79
C TYR A 396 16.96 14.47 10.86
N GLN A 397 16.82 13.80 9.72
CA GLN A 397 16.44 12.39 9.68
C GLN A 397 17.50 11.50 10.34
N ALA A 398 18.79 11.73 10.05
CA ALA A 398 19.88 10.97 10.64
C ALA A 398 19.91 11.11 12.18
N LEU A 399 19.71 12.33 12.70
CA LEU A 399 19.62 12.57 14.15
C LEU A 399 18.38 11.90 14.76
N ALA A 400 17.24 11.99 14.08
CA ALA A 400 16.01 11.34 14.54
C ALA A 400 16.13 9.80 14.55
N LEU A 401 16.80 9.22 13.54
CA LEU A 401 17.08 7.79 13.50
C LEU A 401 18.06 7.37 14.59
N PHE A 402 19.15 8.10 14.78
CA PHE A 402 20.12 7.85 15.86
C PHE A 402 19.40 7.82 17.21
N LYS A 403 18.62 8.86 17.53
CA LYS A 403 17.84 8.93 18.77
C LYS A 403 16.86 7.76 18.89
N LYS A 404 16.20 7.36 17.80
CA LYS A 404 15.28 6.22 17.81
C LYS A 404 16.00 4.90 18.13
N PHE A 405 17.14 4.64 17.50
CA PHE A 405 17.92 3.41 17.75
C PHE A 405 18.55 3.38 19.15
N GLU A 406 18.83 4.54 19.73
CA GLU A 406 19.27 4.65 21.13
C GLU A 406 18.15 4.28 22.12
N HIS A 407 16.90 4.73 21.86
CA HIS A 407 15.77 4.53 22.76
C HIS A 407 14.97 3.25 22.48
N MET A 408 15.06 2.72 21.29
CA MET A 408 14.41 1.46 20.86
C MET A 408 15.46 0.50 20.26
N PRO A 409 16.42 0.02 21.04
CA PRO A 409 17.50 -0.81 20.52
C PRO A 409 17.06 -2.24 20.15
N ILE A 410 15.84 -2.65 20.56
CA ILE A 410 15.37 -4.03 20.44
C ILE A 410 14.81 -4.27 19.06
N ALA A 411 15.28 -5.32 18.38
CA ALA A 411 14.69 -5.80 17.13
C ALA A 411 13.28 -6.36 17.36
N VAL A 412 12.41 -6.30 16.35
CA VAL A 412 11.01 -6.72 16.51
C VAL A 412 10.88 -8.19 16.92
N ASN A 413 11.76 -9.07 16.43
CA ASN A 413 11.77 -10.49 16.79
C ASN A 413 12.24 -10.77 18.24
N GLU A 414 12.86 -9.82 18.90
CA GLU A 414 13.28 -9.89 20.31
C GLU A 414 12.19 -9.37 21.25
N VAL A 415 11.19 -8.67 20.71
CA VAL A 415 10.02 -8.24 21.49
C VAL A 415 9.21 -9.50 21.84
N ALA A 416 9.20 -9.85 23.12
CA ALA A 416 8.37 -10.94 23.62
C ALA A 416 6.89 -10.58 23.46
N LEU A 417 6.30 -10.99 22.34
CA LEU A 417 4.89 -10.78 22.06
C LEU A 417 4.08 -11.86 22.80
N SER A 418 3.88 -11.65 24.10
CA SER A 418 2.96 -12.53 24.86
C SER A 418 1.58 -12.54 24.21
N PRO A 419 0.78 -13.61 24.37
CA PRO A 419 -0.58 -13.70 23.85
C PRO A 419 -1.43 -12.46 24.15
N ARG A 420 -1.31 -11.91 25.36
CA ARG A 420 -2.02 -10.69 25.78
C ARG A 420 -1.58 -9.46 25.00
N VAL A 421 -0.27 -9.33 24.73
CA VAL A 421 0.27 -8.23 23.92
C VAL A 421 -0.17 -8.37 22.47
N GLN A 422 -0.06 -9.55 21.88
CA GLN A 422 -0.51 -9.82 20.50
C GLN A 422 -1.97 -9.42 20.30
N TYR A 423 -2.82 -9.77 21.26
CA TYR A 423 -4.23 -9.40 21.23
C TYR A 423 -4.42 -7.87 21.25
N ARG A 424 -3.70 -7.15 22.11
CA ARG A 424 -3.85 -5.69 22.28
C ARG A 424 -3.33 -4.86 21.11
N ILE A 425 -2.26 -5.31 20.44
CA ILE A 425 -1.63 -4.52 19.37
C ILE A 425 -2.35 -4.65 18.03
N THR A 426 -3.23 -5.64 17.84
CA THR A 426 -3.99 -5.77 16.60
C THR A 426 -4.91 -4.56 16.40
N PRO A 427 -4.88 -3.89 15.23
CA PRO A 427 -5.75 -2.75 14.97
C PRO A 427 -7.23 -3.17 15.04
N PRO A 428 -8.09 -2.38 15.71
CA PRO A 428 -9.45 -2.77 16.06
C PRO A 428 -10.35 -3.07 14.84
N GLU A 429 -10.10 -2.48 13.70
CA GLU A 429 -10.83 -2.71 12.46
C GLU A 429 -10.67 -4.12 11.88
N TYR A 430 -9.65 -4.88 12.29
CA TYR A 430 -9.39 -6.24 11.83
C TYR A 430 -9.89 -7.33 12.77
N TYR A 431 -10.63 -6.95 13.81
CA TYR A 431 -11.36 -7.94 14.62
C TYR A 431 -12.64 -8.39 13.91
N PRO A 432 -13.04 -9.66 14.03
CA PRO A 432 -14.39 -10.06 13.65
C PRO A 432 -15.44 -9.23 14.37
N LYS A 433 -16.56 -8.95 13.70
CA LYS A 433 -17.64 -8.12 14.25
C LYS A 433 -18.15 -8.68 15.57
N GLY A 434 -18.17 -7.81 16.60
CA GLY A 434 -18.62 -8.13 17.94
C GLY A 434 -17.63 -8.96 18.77
N ALA A 435 -16.45 -9.31 18.26
CA ALA A 435 -15.36 -9.79 19.10
C ALA A 435 -14.88 -8.64 20.00
N PRO A 436 -14.51 -8.90 21.26
CA PRO A 436 -13.98 -7.86 22.14
C PRO A 436 -12.66 -7.33 21.58
N PHE A 437 -12.43 -6.03 21.64
CA PHE A 437 -11.20 -5.38 21.15
C PHE A 437 -10.59 -4.49 22.23
N ALA A 438 -9.41 -3.94 21.97
CA ALA A 438 -8.50 -3.36 22.96
C ALA A 438 -9.14 -2.47 24.05
N SER A 439 -10.17 -1.67 23.74
CA SER A 439 -10.84 -0.83 24.73
C SER A 439 -11.71 -1.59 25.73
N ALA A 440 -12.20 -2.79 25.37
CA ALA A 440 -12.99 -3.66 26.23
C ALA A 440 -12.13 -4.79 26.85
N VAL A 441 -10.91 -4.99 26.34
CA VAL A 441 -10.04 -6.10 26.73
C VAL A 441 -9.70 -6.07 28.20
N ASP A 442 -9.40 -4.91 28.78
CA ASP A 442 -9.03 -4.81 30.20
C ASP A 442 -10.17 -5.25 31.14
N GLN A 443 -11.43 -5.04 30.73
CA GLN A 443 -12.60 -5.48 31.46
C GLN A 443 -12.86 -6.98 31.29
N LEU A 444 -12.56 -7.52 30.12
CA LEU A 444 -12.80 -8.92 29.76
C LEU A 444 -11.57 -9.82 29.94
N LEU A 445 -10.39 -9.24 30.16
CA LEU A 445 -9.13 -9.97 30.31
C LEU A 445 -9.19 -11.09 31.38
N PRO A 446 -9.79 -10.91 32.56
CA PRO A 446 -9.89 -11.98 33.54
C PRO A 446 -10.66 -13.21 33.03
N GLN A 447 -11.69 -12.98 32.19
CA GLN A 447 -12.49 -14.07 31.58
C GLN A 447 -11.81 -14.65 30.34
N LEU A 448 -11.05 -13.83 29.60
CA LEU A 448 -10.33 -14.25 28.40
C LEU A 448 -8.99 -14.92 28.72
N ALA A 449 -8.39 -14.60 29.87
CA ALA A 449 -7.07 -15.09 30.27
C ALA A 449 -6.91 -16.61 30.20
N PRO A 450 -7.89 -17.44 30.65
CA PRO A 450 -7.79 -18.89 30.52
C PRO A 450 -7.62 -19.35 29.06
N HIS A 451 -8.28 -18.67 28.11
CA HIS A 451 -8.23 -18.99 26.69
C HIS A 451 -7.00 -18.42 25.98
N LEU A 452 -6.37 -17.39 26.53
CA LEU A 452 -5.11 -16.82 26.02
C LEU A 452 -3.89 -17.66 26.41
N ASP A 453 -3.89 -18.13 27.65
CA ASP A 453 -2.73 -18.79 28.26
C ASP A 453 -2.80 -20.33 28.13
N ALA A 454 -3.99 -20.90 27.86
CA ALA A 454 -4.18 -22.36 27.79
C ALA A 454 -3.70 -22.95 26.45
N SER A 455 -3.13 -24.14 26.51
CA SER A 455 -2.85 -24.99 25.35
C SER A 455 -4.11 -25.60 24.73
N GLU A 456 -5.27 -25.47 25.41
CA GLU A 456 -6.54 -26.02 24.94
C GLU A 456 -7.00 -25.29 23.64
N GLN A 457 -7.31 -26.10 22.65
CA GLN A 457 -7.77 -25.63 21.33
C GLN A 457 -9.30 -25.70 21.20
N ALA A 458 -9.98 -26.43 22.09
CA ALA A 458 -11.44 -26.54 22.14
C ALA A 458 -11.90 -26.82 23.57
N TRP A 459 -13.07 -26.31 23.94
CA TRP A 459 -13.68 -26.50 25.26
C TRP A 459 -15.21 -26.56 25.17
N ILE A 460 -15.84 -27.09 26.22
CA ILE A 460 -17.28 -27.08 26.36
C ILE A 460 -17.70 -25.76 26.99
N VAL A 461 -18.57 -25.01 26.28
CA VAL A 461 -19.15 -23.74 26.74
C VAL A 461 -20.40 -23.99 27.60
N ASP A 462 -21.21 -24.98 27.21
CA ASP A 462 -22.45 -25.34 27.90
C ASP A 462 -22.69 -26.83 27.79
N GLY A 463 -23.26 -27.43 28.87
CA GLY A 463 -23.49 -28.86 29.00
C GLY A 463 -22.35 -29.59 29.69
N SER A 464 -22.39 -30.94 29.67
CA SER A 464 -21.44 -31.81 30.36
C SER A 464 -20.86 -32.86 29.41
N GLY A 465 -19.54 -32.94 29.35
CA GLY A 465 -18.84 -33.86 28.46
C GLY A 465 -17.32 -33.74 28.52
N ARG A 466 -16.66 -34.47 27.63
CA ARG A 466 -15.19 -34.44 27.45
C ARG A 466 -14.85 -34.23 25.98
N ILE A 467 -13.83 -33.44 25.72
CA ILE A 467 -13.25 -33.22 24.39
C ILE A 467 -11.84 -33.79 24.35
N GLU A 468 -11.52 -34.47 23.27
CA GLU A 468 -10.17 -34.91 22.92
C GLU A 468 -9.85 -34.30 21.52
N THR A 469 -8.79 -33.53 21.42
CA THR A 469 -8.30 -33.06 20.12
C THR A 469 -7.53 -34.19 19.44
N VAL A 470 -8.10 -34.76 18.40
CA VAL A 470 -7.53 -35.88 17.64
C VAL A 470 -6.46 -35.40 16.68
N ALA A 471 -6.74 -34.30 15.99
CA ALA A 471 -5.80 -33.65 15.07
C ALA A 471 -6.11 -32.17 14.99
N GLN A 472 -5.05 -31.40 14.77
CA GLN A 472 -5.14 -29.97 14.48
C GLN A 472 -4.06 -29.60 13.47
N SER A 473 -4.43 -28.88 12.44
CA SER A 473 -3.50 -28.34 11.45
C SER A 473 -4.07 -27.05 10.87
N HIS A 474 -3.34 -25.97 10.96
CA HIS A 474 -3.57 -24.69 10.26
C HIS A 474 -5.05 -24.24 10.21
N GLY A 475 -5.73 -24.26 11.38
CA GLY A 475 -7.14 -23.86 11.48
C GLY A 475 -8.17 -24.97 11.20
N ASP A 476 -7.73 -26.20 10.89
CA ASP A 476 -8.57 -27.39 10.84
C ASP A 476 -8.51 -28.14 12.17
N PHE A 477 -9.66 -28.50 12.72
CA PHE A 477 -9.79 -29.20 13.99
C PHE A 477 -10.53 -30.53 13.78
N VAL A 478 -9.97 -31.62 14.27
CA VAL A 478 -10.67 -32.91 14.42
C VAL A 478 -10.80 -33.20 15.89
N LEU A 479 -12.03 -33.18 16.40
CA LEU A 479 -12.36 -33.31 17.80
C LEU A 479 -13.18 -34.58 18.03
N ARG A 480 -12.86 -35.35 19.06
CA ARG A 480 -13.74 -36.39 19.60
C ARG A 480 -14.44 -35.83 20.83
N VAL A 481 -15.77 -35.73 20.77
CA VAL A 481 -16.62 -35.19 21.82
C VAL A 481 -17.44 -36.32 22.41
N THR A 482 -17.30 -36.57 23.70
CA THR A 482 -18.16 -37.50 24.45
C THR A 482 -19.01 -36.69 25.41
N ALA A 483 -20.31 -36.66 25.19
CA ALA A 483 -21.26 -35.83 25.90
C ALA A 483 -22.37 -36.64 26.57
N ALA A 484 -22.62 -36.36 27.83
CA ALA A 484 -23.73 -36.99 28.61
C ALA A 484 -25.07 -36.35 28.24
N THR A 485 -25.06 -35.07 27.87
CA THR A 485 -26.21 -34.26 27.44
C THR A 485 -25.83 -33.53 26.14
N ALA A 486 -26.75 -32.78 25.57
CA ALA A 486 -26.39 -31.86 24.50
C ALA A 486 -25.34 -30.84 25.00
N VAL A 487 -24.28 -30.63 24.22
CA VAL A 487 -23.17 -29.73 24.57
C VAL A 487 -22.90 -28.72 23.45
N SER A 488 -22.42 -27.55 23.86
CA SER A 488 -21.88 -26.53 22.97
C SER A 488 -20.36 -26.55 23.02
N VAL A 489 -19.72 -26.89 21.90
CA VAL A 489 -18.27 -26.99 21.76
C VAL A 489 -17.74 -25.78 21.06
N ALA A 490 -16.90 -24.97 21.72
CA ALA A 490 -16.17 -23.86 21.11
C ALA A 490 -14.77 -24.30 20.72
N ILE A 491 -14.28 -23.76 19.60
CA ILE A 491 -12.86 -23.86 19.22
C ILE A 491 -12.16 -22.52 19.47
N ARG A 492 -10.84 -22.56 19.64
CA ARG A 492 -10.00 -21.38 19.86
C ARG A 492 -9.83 -20.57 18.57
N GLN A 493 -10.93 -20.23 17.95
CA GLN A 493 -10.99 -19.36 16.77
C GLN A 493 -12.21 -18.46 16.86
N PHE A 494 -12.05 -17.20 16.56
CA PHE A 494 -13.19 -16.31 16.42
C PHE A 494 -14.11 -16.76 15.31
N TYR A 495 -15.41 -16.57 15.51
CA TYR A 495 -16.38 -16.76 14.46
C TYR A 495 -16.21 -15.70 13.36
N PHE A 496 -16.09 -16.18 12.14
CA PHE A 496 -16.11 -15.39 10.91
C PHE A 496 -16.80 -16.22 9.82
N PRO A 497 -17.45 -15.64 8.82
CA PRO A 497 -18.07 -16.40 7.74
C PRO A 497 -17.09 -17.41 7.10
N GLY A 498 -17.59 -18.61 6.80
CA GLY A 498 -16.80 -19.69 6.20
C GLY A 498 -16.47 -20.85 7.13
N TRP A 499 -16.72 -20.74 8.44
CA TRP A 499 -16.59 -21.90 9.33
C TRP A 499 -17.68 -22.94 9.04
N VAL A 500 -17.28 -24.18 8.90
CA VAL A 500 -18.12 -25.36 8.66
C VAL A 500 -17.72 -26.45 9.64
N ALA A 501 -18.72 -27.08 10.25
CA ALA A 501 -18.52 -28.29 11.05
C ALA A 501 -19.19 -29.48 10.35
N GLN A 502 -18.56 -30.64 10.42
CA GLN A 502 -19.07 -31.90 9.90
C GLN A 502 -18.95 -32.99 10.96
N ASP A 503 -19.98 -33.83 11.08
CA ASP A 503 -19.92 -35.02 11.90
C ASP A 503 -19.23 -36.18 11.17
N GLN A 504 -19.12 -37.34 11.86
CA GLN A 504 -18.52 -38.56 11.29
C GLN A 504 -19.24 -39.14 10.09
N GLN A 505 -20.49 -38.73 9.81
CA GLN A 505 -21.27 -39.10 8.63
C GLN A 505 -21.16 -38.05 7.51
N GLY A 506 -20.34 -36.98 7.70
CA GLY A 506 -20.22 -35.88 6.75
C GLY A 506 -21.39 -34.88 6.76
N ARG A 507 -22.34 -34.99 7.70
CA ARG A 507 -23.46 -34.06 7.82
C ARG A 507 -22.96 -32.72 8.34
N ARG A 508 -23.37 -31.63 7.70
CA ARG A 508 -23.02 -30.27 8.12
C ARG A 508 -23.82 -29.87 9.34
N LEU A 509 -23.10 -29.37 10.34
CA LEU A 509 -23.65 -28.80 11.56
C LEU A 509 -23.47 -27.28 11.52
N PRO A 510 -24.46 -26.49 12.01
CA PRO A 510 -24.35 -25.05 12.05
C PRO A 510 -23.24 -24.62 13.01
N VAL A 511 -22.39 -23.69 12.53
CA VAL A 511 -21.39 -23.02 13.37
C VAL A 511 -21.92 -21.65 13.74
N THR A 512 -21.92 -21.33 15.02
CA THR A 512 -22.43 -20.07 15.58
C THR A 512 -21.34 -19.36 16.36
N ALA A 513 -21.60 -18.13 16.79
CA ALA A 513 -20.70 -17.35 17.61
C ALA A 513 -21.12 -17.38 19.09
N ALA A 514 -20.33 -17.99 19.95
CA ALA A 514 -20.61 -18.00 21.39
C ALA A 514 -20.33 -16.63 22.03
N THR A 515 -21.28 -16.15 22.82
CA THR A 515 -21.06 -14.99 23.70
C THR A 515 -20.24 -15.40 24.94
N PRO A 516 -19.43 -14.49 25.54
CA PRO A 516 -19.22 -13.10 25.15
C PRO A 516 -18.12 -12.91 24.10
N PHE A 517 -17.28 -13.90 23.82
CA PHE A 517 -16.04 -13.73 23.05
C PHE A 517 -16.20 -13.96 21.55
N ARG A 518 -17.35 -14.49 21.13
CA ARG A 518 -17.62 -14.78 19.71
C ARG A 518 -16.73 -15.87 19.12
N PHE A 519 -16.35 -16.87 19.91
CA PHE A 519 -15.67 -18.06 19.39
C PHE A 519 -16.61 -18.90 18.50
N ALA A 520 -16.03 -19.53 17.47
CA ALA A 520 -16.77 -20.45 16.62
C ALA A 520 -17.22 -21.69 17.43
N THR A 521 -18.52 -21.93 17.45
CA THR A 521 -19.16 -22.89 18.36
C THR A 521 -20.12 -23.79 17.61
N VAL A 522 -20.12 -25.07 17.94
CA VAL A 522 -20.96 -26.13 17.36
C VAL A 522 -21.76 -26.79 18.45
N GLN A 523 -23.05 -27.02 18.24
CA GLN A 523 -23.88 -27.81 19.12
C GLN A 523 -23.91 -29.28 18.67
N VAL A 524 -23.72 -30.19 19.61
CA VAL A 524 -23.81 -31.65 19.43
C VAL A 524 -24.69 -32.29 20.50
N GLY A 525 -25.47 -33.32 20.13
CA GLY A 525 -26.31 -34.09 21.03
C GLY A 525 -25.52 -34.96 22.01
N ALA A 526 -26.23 -35.64 22.88
CA ALA A 526 -25.64 -36.67 23.74
C ALA A 526 -25.03 -37.80 22.90
N GLY A 527 -23.96 -38.43 23.41
CA GLY A 527 -23.23 -39.51 22.73
C GLY A 527 -21.77 -39.18 22.44
N THR A 528 -21.14 -40.04 21.64
CA THR A 528 -19.76 -39.81 21.15
C THR A 528 -19.79 -39.40 19.68
N HIS A 529 -19.21 -38.24 19.39
CA HIS A 529 -19.16 -37.64 18.09
C HIS A 529 -17.73 -37.34 17.67
N THR A 530 -17.41 -37.56 16.39
CA THR A 530 -16.18 -37.04 15.80
C THR A 530 -16.57 -35.85 14.92
N LEU A 531 -16.03 -34.68 15.26
CA LEU A 531 -16.31 -33.43 14.55
C LEU A 531 -15.08 -33.00 13.77
N ARG A 532 -15.25 -32.65 12.51
CA ARG A 532 -14.27 -31.86 11.76
C ARG A 532 -14.81 -30.44 11.65
N ILE A 533 -14.04 -29.46 12.15
CA ILE A 533 -14.36 -28.04 12.09
C ILE A 533 -13.25 -27.34 11.31
N ALA A 534 -13.60 -26.76 10.17
CA ALA A 534 -12.66 -26.15 9.25
C ALA A 534 -13.26 -24.92 8.58
N ARG A 535 -12.42 -24.08 7.97
CA ARG A 535 -12.89 -23.00 7.12
C ARG A 535 -12.95 -23.44 5.65
N GLU A 536 -14.09 -23.23 5.03
CA GLU A 536 -14.26 -23.38 3.59
C GLU A 536 -14.22 -22.02 2.89
N PRO A 537 -13.65 -21.94 1.65
CA PRO A 537 -13.68 -20.72 0.87
C PRO A 537 -15.13 -20.25 0.62
N LEU A 538 -15.36 -18.97 0.78
CA LEU A 538 -16.68 -18.38 0.55
C LEU A 538 -17.00 -18.30 -0.95
N PRO A 539 -18.28 -18.40 -1.37
CA PRO A 539 -18.68 -18.26 -2.77
C PRO A 539 -18.15 -16.96 -3.42
N VAL A 540 -18.11 -15.86 -2.68
CA VAL A 540 -17.58 -14.58 -3.14
C VAL A 540 -16.11 -14.65 -3.51
N GLU A 541 -15.31 -15.47 -2.83
CA GLU A 541 -13.89 -15.68 -3.14
C GLU A 541 -13.72 -16.40 -4.48
N GLY A 542 -14.55 -17.39 -4.75
CA GLY A 542 -14.59 -18.09 -6.02
C GLY A 542 -14.97 -17.16 -7.19
N TRP A 543 -15.98 -16.31 -6.99
CA TRP A 543 -16.37 -15.30 -7.97
C TRP A 543 -15.29 -14.24 -8.18
N ALA A 544 -14.68 -13.75 -7.12
CA ALA A 544 -13.57 -12.80 -7.18
C ALA A 544 -12.39 -13.36 -7.96
N LYS A 545 -12.00 -14.63 -7.71
CA LYS A 545 -10.95 -15.33 -8.45
C LYS A 545 -11.27 -15.45 -9.94
N LYS A 546 -12.50 -15.86 -10.30
CA LYS A 546 -12.94 -15.96 -11.69
C LYS A 546 -12.90 -14.61 -12.41
N LEU A 547 -13.45 -13.56 -11.78
CA LEU A 547 -13.47 -12.21 -12.36
C LEU A 547 -12.05 -11.65 -12.53
N SER A 548 -11.19 -11.83 -11.55
CA SER A 548 -9.79 -11.37 -11.63
C SER A 548 -9.02 -12.12 -12.72
N SER A 549 -9.20 -13.43 -12.83
CA SER A 549 -8.58 -14.23 -13.91
C SER A 549 -9.09 -13.81 -15.29
N LEU A 550 -10.39 -13.56 -15.43
CA LEU A 550 -10.97 -13.06 -16.67
C LEU A 550 -10.44 -11.66 -17.01
N SER A 551 -10.40 -10.77 -16.04
CA SER A 551 -9.86 -9.39 -16.22
C SER A 551 -8.40 -9.42 -16.63
N LEU A 552 -7.59 -10.29 -16.04
CA LEU A 552 -6.19 -10.47 -16.42
C LEU A 552 -6.07 -11.02 -17.85
N ALA A 553 -6.85 -12.04 -18.21
CA ALA A 553 -6.86 -12.60 -19.54
C ALA A 553 -7.28 -11.56 -20.59
N LEU A 554 -8.34 -10.79 -20.33
CA LEU A 554 -8.78 -9.69 -21.19
C LEU A 554 -7.71 -8.60 -21.31
N LEU A 555 -7.07 -8.21 -20.20
CA LEU A 555 -5.98 -7.23 -20.22
C LEU A 555 -4.83 -7.71 -21.10
N LEU A 556 -4.40 -8.96 -20.94
CA LEU A 556 -3.32 -9.55 -21.75
C LEU A 556 -3.71 -9.65 -23.23
N MET A 557 -4.95 -10.02 -23.54
CA MET A 557 -5.45 -10.05 -24.92
C MET A 557 -5.49 -8.66 -25.55
N VAL A 558 -5.99 -7.64 -24.83
CA VAL A 558 -6.02 -6.25 -25.31
C VAL A 558 -4.60 -5.75 -25.58
N LEU A 559 -3.68 -5.98 -24.64
CA LEU A 559 -2.29 -5.57 -24.79
C LEU A 559 -1.59 -6.31 -25.93
N GLY A 560 -1.87 -7.60 -26.09
CA GLY A 560 -1.37 -8.42 -27.19
C GLY A 560 -1.87 -7.94 -28.56
N ALA A 561 -3.17 -7.69 -28.69
CA ALA A 561 -3.78 -7.19 -29.90
C ALA A 561 -3.23 -5.80 -30.30
N LEU A 562 -3.10 -4.88 -29.31
CA LEU A 562 -2.53 -3.57 -29.54
C LEU A 562 -1.04 -3.66 -29.93
N GLY A 563 -0.27 -4.54 -29.31
CA GLY A 563 1.13 -4.80 -29.64
C GLY A 563 1.30 -5.34 -31.07
N TRP A 564 0.45 -6.29 -31.46
CA TRP A 564 0.45 -6.84 -32.82
C TRP A 564 0.07 -5.78 -33.87
N ALA A 565 -0.99 -4.99 -33.63
CA ALA A 565 -1.39 -3.91 -34.51
C ALA A 565 -0.28 -2.85 -34.67
N ALA A 566 0.44 -2.52 -33.60
CA ALA A 566 1.58 -1.60 -33.65
C ALA A 566 2.73 -2.17 -34.51
N ARG A 567 3.07 -3.46 -34.37
CA ARG A 567 4.10 -4.13 -35.19
C ARG A 567 3.71 -4.16 -36.67
N ARG A 568 2.46 -4.47 -37.00
CA ARG A 568 1.96 -4.45 -38.38
C ARG A 568 2.04 -3.05 -39.03
N ARG A 569 1.74 -2.00 -38.29
CA ARG A 569 1.90 -0.61 -38.79
C ARG A 569 3.35 -0.26 -39.05
N ALA A 570 4.27 -0.66 -38.17
CA ALA A 570 5.70 -0.43 -38.34
C ALA A 570 6.27 -1.17 -39.56
N SER A 571 5.86 -2.43 -39.79
CA SER A 571 6.29 -3.21 -40.95
C SER A 571 5.75 -2.66 -42.30
N ARG A 572 4.55 -2.06 -42.29
CA ARG A 572 3.99 -1.38 -43.49
C ARG A 572 4.60 -0.01 -43.77
N ALA A 573 5.15 0.66 -42.74
CA ALA A 573 5.81 1.94 -42.84
C ALA A 573 7.31 1.85 -43.20
N ALA A 574 7.90 0.64 -43.09
CA ALA A 574 9.26 0.40 -43.52
C ALA A 574 9.32 0.54 -45.06
N PRO A 575 10.10 1.48 -45.64
CA PRO A 575 10.21 1.61 -47.08
C PRO A 575 10.78 0.29 -47.63
N ALA A 576 10.14 -0.24 -48.69
CA ALA A 576 10.69 -1.32 -49.46
C ALA A 576 12.09 -0.88 -49.91
N MET A 577 13.13 -1.55 -49.36
CA MET A 577 14.50 -1.31 -49.85
C MET A 577 14.51 -1.64 -51.34
N SER A 578 14.62 -0.59 -52.19
CA SER A 578 14.76 -0.74 -53.60
C SER A 578 16.04 -1.57 -53.88
N PRO A 579 15.98 -2.57 -54.77
CA PRO A 579 17.15 -3.37 -55.12
C PRO A 579 18.27 -2.60 -55.84
N ALA A 580 18.07 -1.29 -56.08
CA ALA A 580 18.97 -0.43 -56.89
C ALA A 580 20.25 0.04 -56.18
N THR A 581 20.46 -0.24 -54.89
CA THR A 581 21.66 0.25 -54.18
C THR A 581 22.77 -0.82 -54.01
N LEU A 582 22.60 -2.00 -54.56
CA LEU A 582 23.63 -3.09 -54.49
C LEU A 582 24.63 -3.07 -55.66
N ASN A 583 24.59 -2.07 -56.59
CA ASN A 583 25.43 -2.08 -57.78
C ASN A 583 26.39 -0.88 -57.91
N ARG A 584 26.80 -0.23 -56.82
CA ARG A 584 27.86 0.81 -56.84
C ARG A 584 28.93 0.55 -55.78
N SER A 585 29.58 -0.62 -55.86
CA SER A 585 30.91 -0.87 -55.27
C SER A 585 31.55 -2.08 -55.97
N ARG A 586 31.92 -1.89 -57.22
CA ARG A 586 33.00 -2.60 -57.88
C ARG A 586 33.94 -1.61 -58.53
#